data_701f76c6f9cd12b6cb6c9d0a25028127
#
_entry.id   701f76c6f9cd12b6cb6c9d0a25028127
#
_cell.length_a   1.000
_cell.length_b   1.000
_cell.length_c   1.000
_cell.angle_alpha   90.00
_cell.angle_beta   90.00
_cell.angle_gamma   90.00
#
_symmetry.space_group_name_H-M   'P 1'
#
loop_
_entity.id
_entity.type
_entity.pdbx_description
1 polymer ?
#
loop_
_entity_poly.entity_id
_entity_poly.type
_entity_poly.pdbx_seq_one_letter_code
_entity_poly.pdbx_strand_id
1 'polypeptide(L)'
;MKYFIIILIILTNTNFSYSAQIDKAYFAGGCFWCVEESFEKLNGVEEVISGYSGGITKNPTYKEVTYGNSGHFEVVEIIYNKEIISYKELLKNFWINIDPFDAYGQFCDKGYSYRSVAFYQNQNEKKMIEEDVKNLEKKFNKKVVTYLREFKKFYKAEDRHQNYYKVY
;
A
#
# COMPACT_ATOMS: atom_id res chain seq x y z
N MET A 1 65.90 10.10 33.40
CA MET A 1 64.58 9.46 33.56
C MET A 1 63.66 9.94 32.43
N LYS A 2 63.34 9.09 31.46
CA LYS A 2 62.42 9.41 30.35
C LYS A 2 61.05 8.84 30.68
N TYR A 3 60.03 9.70 30.86
CA TYR A 3 58.67 9.28 31.10
C TYR A 3 58.02 8.95 29.72
N PHE A 4 57.65 7.69 29.52
CA PHE A 4 56.80 7.25 28.41
C PHE A 4 55.35 7.46 28.79
N ILE A 5 54.68 8.39 28.09
CA ILE A 5 53.22 8.59 28.21
C ILE A 5 52.56 7.60 27.25
N ILE A 6 51.92 6.58 27.80
CA ILE A 6 51.07 5.66 27.04
C ILE A 6 49.71 6.34 26.85
N ILE A 7 49.37 6.80 25.66
CA ILE A 7 48.06 7.29 25.31
C ILE A 7 47.14 6.07 25.00
N LEU A 8 46.26 5.76 25.95
CA LEU A 8 45.24 4.73 25.77
C LEU A 8 44.11 5.28 24.89
N ILE A 9 44.09 4.93 23.59
CA ILE A 9 42.98 5.26 22.69
C ILE A 9 41.81 4.31 23.00
N ILE A 10 40.80 4.83 23.71
CA ILE A 10 39.53 4.11 23.92
C ILE A 10 38.72 4.26 22.66
N LEU A 11 38.71 3.21 21.82
CA LEU A 11 37.77 3.08 20.71
C LEU A 11 36.37 2.82 21.27
N THR A 12 35.57 3.87 21.39
CA THR A 12 34.14 3.74 21.68
C THR A 12 33.44 3.25 20.42
N ASN A 13 33.12 1.95 20.38
CA ASN A 13 32.22 1.41 19.38
C ASN A 13 30.82 1.97 19.67
N THR A 14 30.45 3.05 19.00
CA THR A 14 29.07 3.52 18.94
C THR A 14 28.31 2.57 18.01
N ASN A 15 27.62 1.58 18.58
CA ASN A 15 26.64 0.80 17.86
C ASN A 15 25.49 1.77 17.45
N PHE A 16 25.55 2.26 16.21
CA PHE A 16 24.44 2.98 15.60
C PHE A 16 23.32 1.95 15.38
N SER A 17 22.35 1.90 16.28
CA SER A 17 21.14 1.10 16.07
C SER A 17 20.32 1.77 14.98
N TYR A 18 20.40 1.23 13.77
CA TYR A 18 19.61 1.68 12.62
C TYR A 18 18.18 1.16 12.85
N SER A 19 17.28 2.04 13.26
CA SER A 19 15.87 1.71 13.40
C SER A 19 15.22 1.81 12.04
N ALA A 20 14.66 0.70 11.54
CA ALA A 20 13.91 0.71 10.29
C ALA A 20 12.79 1.77 10.35
N GLN A 21 12.70 2.61 9.33
CA GLN A 21 11.63 3.61 9.22
C GLN A 21 10.39 2.99 8.56
N ILE A 22 9.59 2.32 9.37
CA ILE A 22 8.36 1.66 8.90
C ILE A 22 7.26 2.69 8.67
N ASP A 23 6.58 2.56 7.54
CA ASP A 23 5.45 3.37 7.14
C ASP A 23 4.35 2.48 6.52
N LYS A 24 3.19 3.06 6.20
CA LYS A 24 2.04 2.34 5.66
C LYS A 24 1.51 3.01 4.39
N ALA A 25 1.01 2.21 3.46
CA ALA A 25 0.29 2.66 2.29
C ALA A 25 -0.98 1.82 2.08
N TYR A 26 -1.99 2.37 1.38
CA TYR A 26 -3.29 1.73 1.20
C TYR A 26 -3.75 1.84 -0.24
N PHE A 27 -4.03 0.70 -0.88
CA PHE A 27 -4.52 0.65 -2.26
C PHE A 27 -5.66 -0.36 -2.42
N ALA A 28 -6.61 -0.03 -3.29
CA ALA A 28 -7.65 -0.92 -3.79
C ALA A 28 -7.43 -1.14 -5.29
N GLY A 29 -7.35 -2.37 -5.73
CA GLY A 29 -7.04 -2.71 -7.12
C GLY A 29 -7.77 -3.96 -7.62
N GLY A 30 -9.05 -4.12 -7.29
CA GLY A 30 -9.84 -5.32 -7.56
C GLY A 30 -9.74 -6.32 -6.41
N CYS A 31 -9.64 -7.60 -6.74
CA CYS A 31 -9.47 -8.67 -5.75
C CYS A 31 -8.23 -8.43 -4.89
N PHE A 32 -8.41 -8.27 -3.59
CA PHE A 32 -7.31 -7.96 -2.67
C PHE A 32 -6.26 -9.07 -2.57
N TRP A 33 -6.59 -10.34 -2.88
CA TRP A 33 -5.60 -11.42 -2.94
C TRP A 33 -4.55 -11.21 -4.03
N CYS A 34 -5.00 -10.75 -5.23
CA CYS A 34 -4.09 -10.43 -6.34
C CYS A 34 -3.23 -9.22 -6.00
N VAL A 35 -3.83 -8.21 -5.36
CA VAL A 35 -3.12 -6.99 -4.95
C VAL A 35 -2.10 -7.32 -3.85
N GLU A 36 -2.48 -8.09 -2.82
CA GLU A 36 -1.60 -8.58 -1.75
C GLU A 36 -0.36 -9.24 -2.34
N GLU A 37 -0.53 -10.25 -3.21
CA GLU A 37 0.56 -10.98 -3.87
C GLU A 37 1.50 -10.04 -4.65
N SER A 38 0.96 -9.03 -5.34
CA SER A 38 1.74 -8.12 -6.16
C SER A 38 2.69 -7.24 -5.34
N PHE A 39 2.29 -6.87 -4.11
CA PHE A 39 3.10 -6.04 -3.22
C PHE A 39 4.06 -6.86 -2.34
N GLU A 40 3.68 -8.05 -1.92
CA GLU A 40 4.54 -8.92 -1.09
C GLU A 40 5.87 -9.30 -1.76
N LYS A 41 5.92 -9.26 -3.10
CA LYS A 41 7.12 -9.55 -3.88
C LYS A 41 8.16 -8.42 -3.88
N LEU A 42 7.81 -7.24 -3.37
CA LEU A 42 8.68 -6.07 -3.41
C LEU A 42 9.67 -6.08 -2.24
N ASN A 43 10.94 -5.89 -2.57
CA ASN A 43 11.96 -5.71 -1.54
C ASN A 43 11.68 -4.43 -0.74
N GLY A 44 11.68 -4.52 0.59
CA GLY A 44 11.34 -3.42 1.50
C GLY A 44 9.88 -3.39 1.94
N VAL A 45 9.00 -4.24 1.37
CA VAL A 45 7.68 -4.52 1.92
C VAL A 45 7.85 -5.59 3.01
N GLU A 46 7.41 -5.28 4.22
CA GLU A 46 7.51 -6.14 5.39
C GLU A 46 6.28 -7.05 5.54
N GLU A 47 5.09 -6.48 5.30
CA GLU A 47 3.82 -7.18 5.41
C GLU A 47 2.78 -6.52 4.50
N VAL A 48 1.89 -7.33 3.94
CA VAL A 48 0.68 -6.86 3.25
C VAL A 48 -0.53 -7.51 3.89
N ILE A 49 -1.54 -6.71 4.23
CA ILE A 49 -2.74 -7.18 4.94
C ILE A 49 -3.95 -6.87 4.09
N SER A 50 -4.71 -7.90 3.71
CA SER A 50 -5.99 -7.76 3.02
C SER A 50 -7.07 -7.25 3.97
N GLY A 51 -7.93 -6.34 3.49
CA GLY A 51 -8.99 -5.73 4.31
C GLY A 51 -9.91 -4.80 3.55
N TYR A 52 -10.53 -3.89 4.28
CA TYR A 52 -11.59 -3.03 3.77
C TYR A 52 -11.38 -1.58 4.20
N SER A 53 -11.65 -0.64 3.28
CA SER A 53 -11.59 0.80 3.57
C SER A 53 -12.53 1.61 2.66
N GLY A 54 -12.75 2.86 3.00
CA GLY A 54 -13.47 3.84 2.17
C GLY A 54 -15.00 3.83 2.33
N GLY A 55 -15.56 2.87 3.07
CA GLY A 55 -17.00 2.75 3.32
C GLY A 55 -17.43 3.34 4.66
N ILE A 56 -18.71 3.08 5.02
CA ILE A 56 -19.36 3.63 6.20
C ILE A 56 -19.66 2.58 7.28
N THR A 57 -19.75 1.29 6.91
CA THR A 57 -20.02 0.20 7.84
C THR A 57 -18.84 0.00 8.78
N LYS A 58 -19.11 -0.10 10.08
CA LYS A 58 -18.07 -0.42 11.09
C LYS A 58 -17.88 -1.92 11.16
N ASN A 59 -16.61 -2.35 11.19
CA ASN A 59 -16.20 -3.76 11.24
C ASN A 59 -16.96 -4.61 10.20
N PRO A 60 -16.88 -4.26 8.91
CA PRO A 60 -17.62 -4.95 7.87
C PRO A 60 -17.10 -6.38 7.71
N THR A 61 -18.00 -7.30 7.37
CA THR A 61 -17.67 -8.65 6.93
C THR A 61 -17.44 -8.69 5.42
N TYR A 62 -16.74 -9.71 4.92
CA TYR A 62 -16.56 -9.94 3.48
C TYR A 62 -17.89 -9.91 2.71
N LYS A 63 -18.92 -10.58 3.25
CA LYS A 63 -20.25 -10.62 2.63
C LYS A 63 -20.90 -9.23 2.51
N GLU A 64 -20.76 -8.39 3.52
CA GLU A 64 -21.29 -7.01 3.48
C GLU A 64 -20.56 -6.13 2.48
N VAL A 65 -19.26 -6.38 2.26
CA VAL A 65 -18.45 -5.62 1.30
C VAL A 65 -18.75 -6.06 -0.13
N THR A 66 -18.80 -7.36 -0.40
CA THR A 66 -18.94 -7.90 -1.76
C THR A 66 -20.39 -7.90 -2.27
N TYR A 67 -21.37 -8.15 -1.40
CA TYR A 67 -22.78 -8.29 -1.78
C TYR A 67 -23.69 -7.22 -1.16
N GLY A 68 -23.21 -6.41 -0.23
CA GLY A 68 -23.98 -5.39 0.48
C GLY A 68 -23.69 -3.98 0.01
N ASN A 69 -24.26 -3.03 0.74
CA ASN A 69 -24.09 -1.60 0.52
C ASN A 69 -23.17 -0.97 1.58
N SER A 70 -22.08 -1.66 1.95
CA SER A 70 -21.14 -1.19 2.97
C SER A 70 -20.38 0.08 2.55
N GLY A 71 -20.28 0.32 1.22
CA GLY A 71 -19.51 1.39 0.63
C GLY A 71 -17.98 1.17 0.71
N HIS A 72 -17.53 0.02 1.25
CA HIS A 72 -16.12 -0.33 1.31
C HIS A 72 -15.61 -0.91 -0.01
N PHE A 73 -14.30 -0.73 -0.22
CA PHE A 73 -13.52 -1.41 -1.24
C PHE A 73 -12.73 -2.56 -0.62
N GLU A 74 -12.37 -3.55 -1.41
CA GLU A 74 -11.30 -4.47 -1.08
C GLU A 74 -9.97 -3.72 -1.19
N VAL A 75 -9.22 -3.66 -0.09
CA VAL A 75 -8.04 -2.80 0.08
C VAL A 75 -6.91 -3.62 0.70
N VAL A 76 -5.68 -3.33 0.34
CA VAL A 76 -4.51 -3.82 1.06
C VAL A 76 -3.87 -2.70 1.88
N GLU A 77 -3.49 -3.01 3.13
CA GLU A 77 -2.55 -2.25 3.93
C GLU A 77 -1.16 -2.80 3.67
N ILE A 78 -0.24 -1.95 3.23
CA ILE A 78 1.14 -2.30 2.93
C ILE A 78 2.02 -1.67 4.01
N ILE A 79 2.71 -2.51 4.79
CA ILE A 79 3.69 -2.11 5.78
C ILE A 79 5.06 -2.21 5.14
N TYR A 80 5.81 -1.13 5.07
CA TYR A 80 7.05 -1.07 4.32
C TYR A 80 8.13 -0.24 5.02
N ASN A 81 9.39 -0.58 4.75
CA ASN A 81 10.55 0.19 5.18
C ASN A 81 10.87 1.25 4.13
N LYS A 82 10.57 2.52 4.43
CA LYS A 82 10.76 3.64 3.49
C LYS A 82 12.21 3.97 3.17
N GLU A 83 13.17 3.35 3.85
CA GLU A 83 14.59 3.44 3.51
C GLU A 83 14.99 2.46 2.41
N ILE A 84 14.19 1.42 2.17
CA ILE A 84 14.43 0.40 1.14
C ILE A 84 13.53 0.63 -0.08
N ILE A 85 12.24 0.96 0.14
CA ILE A 85 11.26 1.22 -0.91
C ILE A 85 10.48 2.48 -0.61
N SER A 86 10.37 3.37 -1.59
CA SER A 86 9.61 4.62 -1.45
C SER A 86 8.12 4.43 -1.74
N TYR A 87 7.27 5.33 -1.21
CA TYR A 87 5.86 5.40 -1.59
C TYR A 87 5.66 5.51 -3.11
N LYS A 88 6.53 6.22 -3.81
CA LYS A 88 6.49 6.36 -5.27
C LYS A 88 6.68 5.04 -6.01
N GLU A 89 7.54 4.16 -5.49
CA GLU A 89 7.73 2.82 -6.05
C GLU A 89 6.53 1.91 -5.77
N LEU A 90 5.92 2.01 -4.59
CA LEU A 90 4.65 1.34 -4.30
C LEU A 90 3.54 1.83 -5.23
N LEU A 91 3.41 3.14 -5.42
CA LEU A 91 2.43 3.73 -6.34
C LEU A 91 2.66 3.29 -7.80
N LYS A 92 3.91 3.19 -8.24
CA LYS A 92 4.26 2.63 -9.56
C LYS A 92 3.81 1.17 -9.67
N ASN A 93 4.06 0.33 -8.65
CA ASN A 93 3.58 -1.05 -8.62
C ASN A 93 2.05 -1.12 -8.69
N PHE A 94 1.35 -0.25 -7.96
CA PHE A 94 -0.11 -0.15 -8.03
C PHE A 94 -0.59 0.09 -9.46
N TRP A 95 -0.07 1.13 -10.15
CA TRP A 95 -0.50 1.49 -11.50
C TRP A 95 -0.26 0.41 -12.56
N ILE A 96 0.77 -0.39 -12.44
CA ILE A 96 1.05 -1.48 -13.40
C ILE A 96 0.19 -2.73 -13.17
N ASN A 97 -0.39 -2.88 -11.99
CA ASN A 97 -1.21 -4.03 -11.62
C ASN A 97 -2.72 -3.78 -11.72
N ILE A 98 -3.15 -2.61 -12.22
CA ILE A 98 -4.57 -2.27 -12.42
C ILE A 98 -4.84 -1.77 -13.84
N ASP A 99 -6.12 -1.78 -14.24
CA ASP A 99 -6.63 -0.94 -15.33
C ASP A 99 -7.20 0.37 -14.74
N PRO A 100 -6.47 1.50 -14.83
CA PRO A 100 -6.91 2.77 -14.26
C PRO A 100 -8.11 3.39 -15.01
N PHE A 101 -8.55 2.76 -16.11
CA PHE A 101 -9.64 3.23 -16.96
C PHE A 101 -10.91 2.38 -16.84
N ASP A 102 -10.93 1.35 -15.99
CA ASP A 102 -12.12 0.53 -15.73
C ASP A 102 -12.89 1.08 -14.52
N ALA A 103 -14.06 1.65 -14.79
CA ALA A 103 -14.94 2.22 -13.76
C ALA A 103 -15.81 1.19 -13.03
N TYR A 104 -15.82 -0.08 -13.47
CA TYR A 104 -16.76 -1.10 -12.98
C TYR A 104 -16.12 -2.16 -12.10
N GLY A 105 -14.81 -2.18 -11.99
CA GLY A 105 -14.03 -3.16 -11.23
C GLY A 105 -12.64 -3.31 -11.80
N GLN A 106 -12.05 -4.51 -11.66
CA GLN A 106 -10.75 -4.81 -12.25
C GLN A 106 -10.78 -6.21 -12.87
N PHE A 107 -10.27 -6.35 -14.09
CA PHE A 107 -10.18 -7.62 -14.82
C PHE A 107 -11.51 -8.40 -14.81
N CYS A 108 -11.54 -9.60 -14.18
CA CYS A 108 -12.72 -10.45 -14.08
C CYS A 108 -13.66 -10.05 -12.93
N ASP A 109 -13.18 -9.26 -11.96
CA ASP A 109 -13.94 -8.88 -10.77
C ASP A 109 -14.68 -7.57 -11.02
N LYS A 110 -16.01 -7.64 -11.05
CA LYS A 110 -16.89 -6.49 -11.30
C LYS A 110 -17.76 -6.20 -10.07
N GLY A 111 -17.94 -4.94 -9.81
CA GLY A 111 -18.72 -4.44 -8.67
C GLY A 111 -18.02 -3.29 -7.95
N TYR A 112 -18.75 -2.64 -7.05
CA TYR A 112 -18.28 -1.45 -6.36
C TYR A 112 -17.02 -1.72 -5.53
N SER A 113 -16.99 -2.83 -4.80
CA SER A 113 -15.88 -3.22 -3.92
C SER A 113 -14.56 -3.50 -4.67
N TYR A 114 -14.64 -3.81 -5.97
CA TYR A 114 -13.49 -4.12 -6.82
C TYR A 114 -12.98 -2.95 -7.65
N ARG A 115 -13.51 -1.74 -7.45
CA ARG A 115 -13.00 -0.53 -8.12
C ARG A 115 -11.65 -0.11 -7.56
N SER A 116 -10.82 0.49 -8.40
CA SER A 116 -9.51 0.96 -8.00
C SER A 116 -9.56 2.25 -7.18
N VAL A 117 -8.76 2.32 -6.12
CA VAL A 117 -8.60 3.50 -5.26
C VAL A 117 -7.14 3.63 -4.84
N ALA A 118 -6.54 4.80 -5.03
CA ALA A 118 -5.32 5.20 -4.35
C ALA A 118 -5.69 6.06 -3.13
N PHE A 119 -5.40 5.58 -1.93
CA PHE A 119 -5.60 6.35 -0.71
C PHE A 119 -4.34 7.16 -0.39
N TYR A 120 -4.52 8.39 0.10
CA TYR A 120 -3.43 9.23 0.59
C TYR A 120 -3.61 9.56 2.07
N GLN A 121 -2.52 9.61 2.80
CA GLN A 121 -2.49 9.95 4.23
C GLN A 121 -2.01 11.40 4.46
N ASN A 122 -1.35 11.98 3.46
CA ASN A 122 -0.78 13.33 3.53
C ASN A 122 -0.78 14.01 2.15
N GLN A 123 -0.49 15.33 2.14
CA GLN A 123 -0.50 16.13 0.92
C GLN A 123 0.60 15.74 -0.08
N ASN A 124 1.70 15.15 0.39
CA ASN A 124 2.79 14.74 -0.49
C ASN A 124 2.38 13.50 -1.31
N GLU A 125 1.79 12.49 -0.67
CA GLU A 125 1.21 11.33 -1.36
C GLU A 125 0.12 11.74 -2.35
N LYS A 126 -0.79 12.65 -1.92
CA LYS A 126 -1.82 13.19 -2.79
C LYS A 126 -1.25 13.77 -4.07
N LYS A 127 -0.22 14.61 -3.97
CA LYS A 127 0.44 15.23 -5.14
C LYS A 127 1.05 14.18 -6.06
N MET A 128 1.73 13.16 -5.51
CA MET A 128 2.32 12.08 -6.31
C MET A 128 1.26 11.34 -7.11
N ILE A 129 0.11 11.01 -6.49
CA ILE A 129 -1.00 10.34 -7.19
C ILE A 129 -1.56 11.25 -8.30
N GLU A 130 -1.80 12.54 -8.01
CA GLU A 130 -2.31 13.51 -8.98
C GLU A 130 -1.38 13.70 -10.18
N GLU A 131 -0.06 13.67 -9.95
CA GLU A 131 0.95 13.74 -11.01
C GLU A 131 0.90 12.49 -11.89
N ASP A 132 0.81 11.31 -11.30
CA ASP A 132 0.73 10.06 -12.04
C ASP A 132 -0.57 9.97 -12.85
N VAL A 133 -1.71 10.39 -12.28
CA VAL A 133 -2.99 10.49 -12.99
C VAL A 133 -2.85 11.35 -14.23
N LYS A 134 -2.29 12.57 -14.12
CA LYS A 134 -2.07 13.47 -15.27
C LYS A 134 -1.18 12.84 -16.33
N ASN A 135 -0.12 12.14 -15.91
CA ASN A 135 0.80 11.47 -16.83
C ASN A 135 0.13 10.30 -17.58
N LEU A 136 -0.68 9.50 -16.87
CA LEU A 136 -1.45 8.41 -17.45
C LEU A 136 -2.50 8.94 -18.44
N GLU A 137 -3.27 9.97 -18.07
CA GLU A 137 -4.25 10.59 -18.95
C GLU A 137 -3.61 11.14 -20.22
N LYS A 138 -2.47 11.83 -20.09
CA LYS A 138 -1.71 12.35 -21.23
C LYS A 138 -1.17 11.23 -22.13
N LYS A 139 -0.61 10.18 -21.53
CA LYS A 139 0.01 9.06 -22.24
C LYS A 139 -1.00 8.25 -23.06
N PHE A 140 -2.18 7.99 -22.49
CA PHE A 140 -3.19 7.13 -23.06
C PHE A 140 -4.33 7.90 -23.75
N ASN A 141 -4.33 9.23 -23.66
CA ASN A 141 -5.42 10.10 -24.12
C ASN A 141 -6.81 9.62 -23.63
N LYS A 142 -6.88 9.20 -22.37
CA LYS A 142 -8.06 8.62 -21.73
C LYS A 142 -8.15 9.07 -20.28
N LYS A 143 -9.36 9.34 -19.80
CA LYS A 143 -9.58 9.78 -18.41
C LYS A 143 -9.36 8.63 -17.44
N VAL A 144 -8.53 8.84 -16.41
CA VAL A 144 -8.36 7.93 -15.29
C VAL A 144 -9.62 7.97 -14.42
N VAL A 145 -10.14 6.79 -14.07
CA VAL A 145 -11.34 6.62 -13.22
C VAL A 145 -11.03 6.02 -11.85
N THR A 146 -9.76 5.70 -11.58
CA THR A 146 -9.30 5.34 -10.24
C THR A 146 -9.62 6.45 -9.26
N TYR A 147 -10.23 6.11 -8.13
CA TYR A 147 -10.54 7.09 -7.10
C TYR A 147 -9.26 7.54 -6.37
N LEU A 148 -9.16 8.84 -6.12
CA LEU A 148 -8.20 9.44 -5.20
C LEU A 148 -8.94 9.80 -3.93
N ARG A 149 -8.63 9.15 -2.80
CA ARG A 149 -9.34 9.35 -1.53
C ARG A 149 -8.39 9.56 -0.36
N GLU A 150 -8.78 10.42 0.58
CA GLU A 150 -8.12 10.52 1.86
C GLU A 150 -8.35 9.24 2.67
N PHE A 151 -7.24 8.67 3.20
CA PHE A 151 -7.32 7.52 4.07
C PHE A 151 -7.92 7.92 5.44
N LYS A 152 -8.86 7.12 5.93
CA LYS A 152 -9.49 7.37 7.24
C LYS A 152 -9.36 6.18 8.18
N LYS A 153 -9.71 5.00 7.72
CA LYS A 153 -9.72 3.80 8.55
C LYS A 153 -9.64 2.53 7.70
N PHE A 154 -8.87 1.58 8.18
CA PHE A 154 -8.76 0.24 7.64
C PHE A 154 -9.39 -0.78 8.59
N TYR A 155 -10.02 -1.80 8.03
CA TYR A 155 -10.53 -2.96 8.74
C TYR A 155 -9.92 -4.20 8.13
N LYS A 156 -9.11 -4.92 8.91
CA LYS A 156 -8.51 -6.18 8.46
C LYS A 156 -9.62 -7.18 8.10
N ALA A 157 -9.48 -7.84 6.96
CA ALA A 157 -10.37 -8.93 6.57
C ALA A 157 -10.12 -10.18 7.41
N GLU A 158 -11.07 -11.12 7.34
CA GLU A 158 -11.05 -12.37 8.07
C GLU A 158 -9.78 -13.18 7.73
N ASP A 159 -9.25 -13.97 8.67
CA ASP A 159 -7.95 -14.65 8.54
C ASP A 159 -7.83 -15.54 7.30
N ARG A 160 -8.93 -16.14 6.86
CA ARG A 160 -8.99 -16.94 5.60
C ARG A 160 -8.68 -16.14 4.33
N HIS A 161 -8.66 -14.81 4.40
CA HIS A 161 -8.35 -13.92 3.28
C HIS A 161 -6.92 -13.40 3.30
N GLN A 162 -6.15 -13.71 4.34
CA GLN A 162 -4.76 -13.31 4.45
C GLN A 162 -3.84 -14.32 3.77
N ASN A 163 -2.82 -13.86 3.07
CA ASN A 163 -1.81 -14.70 2.39
C ASN A 163 -2.45 -15.78 1.48
N TYR A 164 -3.52 -15.43 0.78
CA TYR A 164 -4.34 -16.41 0.07
C TYR A 164 -3.53 -17.27 -0.91
N TYR A 165 -2.71 -16.65 -1.76
CA TYR A 165 -1.86 -17.38 -2.72
C TYR A 165 -0.62 -18.07 -2.13
N LYS A 166 -0.35 -17.89 -0.84
CA LYS A 166 0.69 -18.68 -0.15
C LYS A 166 0.11 -19.96 0.48
N VAL A 167 -1.19 -19.96 0.75
CA VAL A 167 -1.87 -21.05 1.48
C VAL A 167 -2.58 -22.00 0.51
N TYR A 168 -3.08 -21.50 -0.62
CA TYR A 168 -3.86 -22.21 -1.63
C TYR A 168 -3.19 -22.18 -3.00
#